data_466211d4fba0510ba1e4b1c7bf453d1c
#
_entry.id   466211d4fba0510ba1e4b1c7bf453d1c
#
_cell.length_a   1.000
_cell.length_b   1.000
_cell.length_c   1.000
_cell.angle_alpha   90.00
_cell.angle_beta   90.00
_cell.angle_gamma   90.00
#
_symmetry.space_group_name_H-M   'P 1'
#
loop_
_entity.id
_entity.type
_entity.pdbx_description
1 polymer ?
#
loop_
_entity_poly.entity_id
_entity_poly.type
_entity_poly.pdbx_seq_one_letter_code
_entity_poly.pdbx_strand_id
1 'polypeptide(L)'
;MGSLPKALAARGHDVDVFMPFHLEAARWYRRRNTWPETALPPFEVSILGRSHTVGLLWDLLPGSIVPVYFVAHDPLFHRRQIYAPNAEGRDDGLWRFTLFVRAAIEALKRLDRRPRILHAHDWHPALAPMLGAWSSWRDRWFDDVASVLTIHNLGYQGVYGREEFPILGLPDSAWTGGAIELGGNVNLLKGAIVAADMITAVSSTYAREIRTKEGGVGLDDVLNARGDRVVGILNGIDTTVWSPTRDPHLPAHYGYGDLRGKAECRAELCRIAGFEPGDPGLILGAIGRLTDQKGSDLLLEAAPELIRRGIRIAMLGSGEPALEGAMRLLETHAPGRFRAFVGYDEPVAHRIEAGADAFVMPSRFEPCGLNQMYSLAYGTPPIVRKTGGLADSVAGFNGHNLDLATGFSFDEASPHALAATVLFAQSVFFHRETWHRIVANGMAQDFSWDRSAGQYEAVYRRACELRGLPW
;
A
#
# COMPACT_ATOMS: atom_id res chain seq x y z
N MET A 1 5.17 1.49 -3.52
CA MET A 1 5.74 1.16 -4.85
C MET A 1 7.20 1.61 -5.01
N GLY A 2 7.64 2.69 -4.39
CA GLY A 2 9.04 3.17 -4.53
C GLY A 2 10.14 2.24 -3.99
N SER A 3 9.83 1.29 -3.12
CA SER A 3 10.86 0.45 -2.47
C SER A 3 11.14 -0.86 -3.22
N LEU A 4 10.14 -1.47 -3.87
CA LEU A 4 10.36 -2.70 -4.66
C LEU A 4 11.39 -2.51 -5.78
N PRO A 5 11.32 -1.45 -6.61
CA PRO A 5 12.34 -1.20 -7.64
C PRO A 5 13.76 -1.11 -7.08
N LYS A 6 13.92 -0.45 -5.94
CA LYS A 6 15.23 -0.34 -5.26
C LYS A 6 15.76 -1.70 -4.81
N ALA A 7 14.88 -2.52 -4.23
CA ALA A 7 15.25 -3.86 -3.77
C ALA A 7 15.64 -4.78 -4.94
N LEU A 8 14.90 -4.72 -6.04
CA LEU A 8 15.24 -5.48 -7.26
C LEU A 8 16.57 -5.02 -7.88
N ALA A 9 16.81 -3.70 -7.94
CA ALA A 9 18.08 -3.17 -8.43
C ALA A 9 19.26 -3.59 -7.54
N ALA A 10 19.07 -3.58 -6.21
CA ALA A 10 20.07 -4.08 -5.25
C ALA A 10 20.39 -5.56 -5.44
N ARG A 11 19.47 -6.34 -6.01
CA ARG A 11 19.65 -7.76 -6.36
C ARG A 11 20.22 -7.97 -7.78
N GLY A 12 20.57 -6.88 -8.48
CA GLY A 12 21.25 -6.93 -9.78
C GLY A 12 20.33 -6.86 -10.99
N HIS A 13 19.05 -6.54 -10.82
CA HIS A 13 18.12 -6.32 -11.94
C HIS A 13 18.24 -4.90 -12.49
N ASP A 14 18.13 -4.76 -13.81
CA ASP A 14 17.93 -3.48 -14.47
C ASP A 14 16.43 -3.13 -14.40
N VAL A 15 16.11 -2.02 -13.72
CA VAL A 15 14.73 -1.65 -13.38
C VAL A 15 14.45 -0.22 -13.78
N ASP A 16 13.46 -0.01 -14.63
CA ASP A 16 12.93 1.30 -14.97
C ASP A 16 11.53 1.49 -14.35
N VAL A 17 11.28 2.66 -13.78
CA VAL A 17 9.97 3.04 -13.26
C VAL A 17 9.33 4.07 -14.20
N PHE A 18 8.08 3.83 -14.61
CA PHE A 18 7.29 4.81 -15.35
C PHE A 18 6.13 5.31 -14.51
N MET A 19 5.89 6.62 -14.51
CA MET A 19 4.75 7.22 -13.84
C MET A 19 4.30 8.52 -14.53
N PRO A 20 3.03 8.93 -14.38
CA PRO A 20 2.60 10.24 -14.83
C PRO A 20 3.31 11.36 -14.05
N PHE A 21 3.67 12.46 -14.72
CA PHE A 21 4.23 13.63 -14.05
C PHE A 21 3.13 14.43 -13.38
N HIS A 22 2.69 13.98 -12.22
CA HIS A 22 1.63 14.63 -11.45
C HIS A 22 2.07 15.97 -10.87
N LEU A 23 1.10 16.86 -10.62
CA LEU A 23 1.35 18.20 -10.03
C LEU A 23 2.13 18.11 -8.71
N GLU A 24 1.89 17.09 -7.89
CA GLU A 24 2.63 16.93 -6.62
C GLU A 24 4.11 16.61 -6.85
N ALA A 25 4.44 15.82 -7.88
CA ALA A 25 5.83 15.60 -8.27
C ALA A 25 6.47 16.91 -8.75
N ALA A 26 5.78 17.67 -9.59
CA ALA A 26 6.26 18.98 -10.04
C ALA A 26 6.47 19.96 -8.87
N ARG A 27 5.56 19.97 -7.90
CA ARG A 27 5.70 20.78 -6.67
C ARG A 27 6.88 20.33 -5.81
N TRP A 28 7.12 19.02 -5.72
CA TRP A 28 8.25 18.46 -4.98
C TRP A 28 9.59 18.95 -5.55
N TYR A 29 9.75 18.93 -6.86
CA TYR A 29 10.93 19.45 -7.56
C TYR A 29 11.08 20.95 -7.37
N ARG A 30 10.00 21.74 -7.57
CA ARG A 30 10.01 23.21 -7.39
C ARG A 30 10.44 23.63 -5.97
N ARG A 31 9.97 22.92 -4.93
CA ARG A 31 10.37 23.21 -3.55
C ARG A 31 11.87 22.98 -3.29
N ARG A 32 12.52 22.17 -4.11
CA ARG A 32 13.96 21.87 -4.04
C ARG A 32 14.80 22.68 -5.02
N ASN A 33 14.16 23.55 -5.79
CA ASN A 33 14.78 24.30 -6.88
C ASN A 33 15.52 23.38 -7.87
N THR A 34 14.94 22.23 -8.18
CA THR A 34 15.42 21.24 -9.14
C THR A 34 14.34 20.90 -10.16
N TRP A 35 14.69 20.21 -11.24
CA TRP A 35 13.75 19.72 -12.23
C TRP A 35 14.31 18.43 -12.87
N PRO A 36 13.48 17.44 -13.22
CA PRO A 36 13.94 16.24 -13.89
C PRO A 36 14.45 16.59 -15.29
N GLU A 37 15.41 15.82 -15.79
CA GLU A 37 16.00 16.01 -17.12
C GLU A 37 15.05 15.54 -18.21
N THR A 38 15.24 16.05 -19.45
CA THR A 38 14.49 15.57 -20.60
C THR A 38 15.11 14.26 -21.10
N ALA A 39 14.37 13.15 -21.04
CA ALA A 39 14.81 11.85 -21.54
C ALA A 39 14.64 11.71 -23.06
N LEU A 40 13.53 12.24 -23.60
CA LEU A 40 13.24 12.25 -25.03
C LEU A 40 12.64 13.61 -25.43
N PRO A 41 12.90 14.06 -26.68
CA PRO A 41 12.11 15.16 -27.26
C PRO A 41 10.62 14.83 -27.21
N PRO A 42 9.74 15.87 -27.13
CA PRO A 42 8.29 15.63 -27.18
C PRO A 42 7.87 14.81 -28.41
N PHE A 43 6.95 13.89 -28.21
CA PHE A 43 6.46 12.97 -29.24
C PHE A 43 4.94 12.85 -29.19
N GLU A 44 4.37 12.41 -30.33
CA GLU A 44 2.93 12.30 -30.48
C GLU A 44 2.42 10.91 -30.09
N VAL A 45 1.32 10.87 -29.34
CA VAL A 45 0.56 9.66 -29.00
C VAL A 45 -0.88 9.87 -29.42
N SER A 46 -1.42 8.96 -30.25
CA SER A 46 -2.79 9.06 -30.75
C SER A 46 -3.76 8.20 -29.93
N ILE A 47 -4.90 8.77 -29.57
CA ILE A 47 -6.06 8.09 -28.99
C ILE A 47 -7.31 8.51 -29.77
N LEU A 48 -8.03 7.56 -30.37
CA LEU A 48 -9.21 7.83 -31.19
C LEU A 48 -8.99 8.92 -32.26
N GLY A 49 -7.84 8.91 -32.92
CA GLY A 49 -7.48 9.90 -33.93
C GLY A 49 -7.13 11.29 -33.40
N ARG A 50 -7.15 11.50 -32.10
CA ARG A 50 -6.65 12.74 -31.47
C ARG A 50 -5.20 12.56 -31.10
N SER A 51 -4.35 13.48 -31.58
CA SER A 51 -2.92 13.48 -31.23
C SER A 51 -2.68 14.26 -29.92
N HIS A 52 -1.81 13.71 -29.09
CA HIS A 52 -1.36 14.28 -27.82
C HIS A 52 0.16 14.40 -27.84
N THR A 53 0.67 15.61 -27.72
CA THR A 53 2.11 15.84 -27.57
C THR A 53 2.52 15.52 -26.11
N VAL A 54 3.37 14.52 -25.94
CA VAL A 54 3.81 14.05 -24.63
C VAL A 54 5.31 14.31 -24.48
N GLY A 55 5.72 14.84 -23.32
CA GLY A 55 7.11 14.91 -22.90
C GLY A 55 7.51 13.67 -22.08
N LEU A 56 8.79 13.28 -22.19
CA LEU A 56 9.37 12.29 -21.28
C LEU A 56 10.50 12.93 -20.49
N LEU A 57 10.31 13.01 -19.19
CA LEU A 57 11.34 13.46 -18.25
C LEU A 57 11.89 12.26 -17.45
N TRP A 58 13.07 12.39 -16.88
CA TRP A 58 13.65 11.36 -16.05
C TRP A 58 14.45 11.91 -14.88
N ASP A 59 14.58 11.12 -13.84
CA ASP A 59 15.46 11.34 -12.69
C ASP A 59 15.70 9.97 -12.00
N LEU A 60 16.51 9.93 -10.98
CA LEU A 60 16.67 8.73 -10.15
C LEU A 60 15.66 8.70 -9.00
N LEU A 61 15.18 7.52 -8.64
CA LEU A 61 14.44 7.34 -7.40
C LEU A 61 15.33 7.79 -6.21
N PRO A 62 14.82 8.65 -5.31
CA PRO A 62 15.60 9.16 -4.20
C PRO A 62 16.34 8.06 -3.43
N GLY A 63 17.66 8.22 -3.27
CA GLY A 63 18.51 7.24 -2.59
C GLY A 63 18.73 5.92 -3.34
N SER A 64 18.63 5.91 -4.67
CA SER A 64 18.87 4.72 -5.49
C SER A 64 19.48 5.06 -6.87
N ILE A 65 19.82 4.02 -7.61
CA ILE A 65 20.30 4.10 -9.01
C ILE A 65 19.16 3.84 -10.01
N VAL A 66 17.94 3.66 -9.56
CA VAL A 66 16.79 3.28 -10.40
C VAL A 66 16.25 4.49 -11.14
N PRO A 67 16.24 4.48 -12.49
CA PRO A 67 15.61 5.54 -13.27
C PRO A 67 14.09 5.59 -13.06
N VAL A 68 13.56 6.81 -12.95
CA VAL A 68 12.14 7.11 -12.99
C VAL A 68 11.85 7.97 -14.19
N TYR A 69 11.05 7.45 -15.09
CA TYR A 69 10.56 8.17 -16.26
C TYR A 69 9.18 8.76 -16.00
N PHE A 70 9.06 10.05 -16.18
CA PHE A 70 7.81 10.79 -16.00
C PHE A 70 7.19 11.10 -17.36
N VAL A 71 6.01 10.56 -17.59
CA VAL A 71 5.18 10.94 -18.75
C VAL A 71 4.52 12.28 -18.46
N ALA A 72 4.95 13.32 -19.14
CA ALA A 72 4.50 14.69 -18.94
C ALA A 72 3.44 15.10 -19.96
N HIS A 73 2.25 15.46 -19.47
CA HIS A 73 1.14 16.05 -20.22
C HIS A 73 0.30 16.88 -19.26
N ASP A 74 0.63 18.16 -19.12
CA ASP A 74 0.06 19.04 -18.10
C ASP A 74 -1.48 19.06 -18.07
N PRO A 75 -2.19 19.16 -19.23
CA PRO A 75 -3.66 19.17 -19.23
C PRO A 75 -4.31 17.98 -18.53
N LEU A 76 -3.65 16.79 -18.52
CA LEU A 76 -4.20 15.57 -17.94
C LEU A 76 -3.62 15.24 -16.57
N PHE A 77 -2.34 15.58 -16.30
CA PHE A 77 -1.66 15.12 -15.08
C PHE A 77 -1.44 16.21 -14.02
N HIS A 78 -1.42 17.52 -14.38
CA HIS A 78 -1.27 18.61 -13.41
C HIS A 78 -2.60 18.99 -12.76
N ARG A 79 -3.14 18.12 -11.90
CA ARG A 79 -4.38 18.34 -11.15
C ARG A 79 -4.13 18.44 -9.66
N ARG A 80 -5.00 19.19 -8.95
CA ARG A 80 -4.91 19.33 -7.48
C ARG A 80 -5.01 18.00 -6.74
N GLN A 81 -5.82 17.09 -7.27
CA GLN A 81 -6.00 15.74 -6.77
C GLN A 81 -5.86 14.76 -7.94
N ILE A 82 -5.16 13.66 -7.72
CA ILE A 82 -4.89 12.65 -8.77
C ILE A 82 -6.20 12.08 -9.34
N TYR A 83 -7.21 11.90 -8.51
CA TYR A 83 -8.50 11.31 -8.87
C TYR A 83 -9.63 12.35 -9.04
N ALA A 84 -9.30 13.64 -9.05
CA ALA A 84 -10.33 14.65 -9.28
C ALA A 84 -10.90 14.56 -10.70
N PRO A 85 -12.20 14.79 -10.88
CA PRO A 85 -12.80 14.99 -12.19
C PRO A 85 -12.07 16.08 -12.99
N ASN A 86 -12.27 16.09 -14.31
CA ASN A 86 -11.78 17.16 -15.17
C ASN A 86 -12.51 18.49 -14.90
N ALA A 87 -12.14 19.55 -15.62
CA ALA A 87 -12.77 20.87 -15.48
C ALA A 87 -14.28 20.87 -15.78
N GLU A 88 -14.76 19.87 -16.50
CA GLU A 88 -16.18 19.67 -16.86
C GLU A 88 -16.93 18.79 -15.85
N GLY A 89 -16.28 18.38 -14.76
CA GLY A 89 -16.88 17.53 -13.73
C GLY A 89 -16.96 16.04 -14.10
N ARG A 90 -16.31 15.59 -15.18
CA ARG A 90 -16.32 14.20 -15.64
C ARG A 90 -15.07 13.45 -15.15
N ASP A 91 -15.23 12.18 -14.79
CA ASP A 91 -14.09 11.28 -14.61
C ASP A 91 -13.51 10.94 -16.00
N ASP A 92 -12.29 11.38 -16.24
CA ASP A 92 -11.52 11.10 -17.45
C ASP A 92 -10.34 10.15 -17.18
N GLY A 93 -10.41 9.39 -16.10
CA GLY A 93 -9.36 8.45 -15.68
C GLY A 93 -9.00 7.46 -16.76
N LEU A 94 -9.98 6.90 -17.48
CA LEU A 94 -9.74 6.00 -18.60
C LEU A 94 -8.87 6.64 -19.68
N TRP A 95 -9.19 7.88 -20.08
CA TRP A 95 -8.41 8.62 -21.08
C TRP A 95 -6.99 8.91 -20.60
N ARG A 96 -6.86 9.41 -19.37
CA ARG A 96 -5.57 9.77 -18.78
C ARG A 96 -4.61 8.59 -18.70
N PHE A 97 -5.09 7.47 -18.16
CA PHE A 97 -4.23 6.31 -17.97
C PHE A 97 -4.02 5.52 -19.26
N THR A 98 -4.94 5.59 -20.23
CA THR A 98 -4.67 5.11 -21.59
C THR A 98 -3.54 5.91 -22.24
N LEU A 99 -3.55 7.24 -22.15
CA LEU A 99 -2.45 8.07 -22.65
C LEU A 99 -1.13 7.71 -21.96
N PHE A 100 -1.15 7.58 -20.64
CA PHE A 100 0.02 7.22 -19.86
C PHE A 100 0.66 5.91 -20.34
N VAL A 101 -0.12 4.85 -20.44
CA VAL A 101 0.39 3.52 -20.83
C VAL A 101 0.91 3.53 -22.27
N ARG A 102 0.18 4.13 -23.22
CA ARG A 102 0.62 4.22 -24.61
C ARG A 102 1.89 5.04 -24.75
N ALA A 103 2.00 6.16 -24.01
CA ALA A 103 3.20 6.99 -23.99
C ALA A 103 4.39 6.26 -23.38
N ALA A 104 4.20 5.52 -22.30
CA ALA A 104 5.27 4.73 -21.68
C ALA A 104 5.81 3.64 -22.62
N ILE A 105 4.94 2.90 -23.32
CA ILE A 105 5.34 1.88 -24.29
C ILE A 105 6.04 2.52 -25.49
N GLU A 106 5.52 3.62 -26.03
CA GLU A 106 6.15 4.35 -27.12
C GLU A 106 7.53 4.90 -26.72
N ALA A 107 7.65 5.40 -25.48
CA ALA A 107 8.93 5.86 -24.92
C ALA A 107 9.95 4.71 -24.81
N LEU A 108 9.55 3.53 -24.33
CA LEU A 108 10.42 2.36 -24.28
C LEU A 108 10.95 1.98 -25.68
N LYS A 109 10.08 2.03 -26.70
CA LYS A 109 10.49 1.77 -28.10
C LYS A 109 11.48 2.81 -28.61
N ARG A 110 11.26 4.09 -28.33
CA ARG A 110 12.14 5.20 -28.77
C ARG A 110 13.49 5.19 -28.04
N LEU A 111 13.52 4.72 -26.80
CA LEU A 111 14.73 4.54 -26.01
C LEU A 111 15.49 3.24 -26.36
N ASP A 112 14.96 2.44 -27.32
CA ASP A 112 15.45 1.10 -27.66
C ASP A 112 15.56 0.18 -26.44
N ARG A 113 14.59 0.31 -25.51
CA ARG A 113 14.48 -0.51 -24.32
C ARG A 113 13.34 -1.50 -24.47
N ARG A 114 13.66 -2.78 -24.44
CA ARG A 114 12.68 -3.86 -24.42
C ARG A 114 12.80 -4.61 -23.08
N PRO A 115 11.89 -4.36 -22.12
CA PRO A 115 11.93 -5.06 -20.85
C PRO A 115 11.55 -6.52 -21.02
N ARG A 116 12.14 -7.40 -20.20
CA ARG A 116 11.71 -8.79 -20.09
C ARG A 116 10.35 -8.90 -19.40
N ILE A 117 10.10 -8.03 -18.42
CA ILE A 117 8.89 -7.97 -17.61
C ILE A 117 8.27 -6.58 -17.68
N LEU A 118 6.99 -6.50 -18.04
CA LEU A 118 6.13 -5.36 -17.78
C LEU A 118 5.34 -5.61 -16.49
N HIS A 119 5.64 -4.86 -15.44
CA HIS A 119 4.96 -4.98 -14.16
C HIS A 119 3.97 -3.81 -13.94
N ALA A 120 2.69 -4.12 -14.02
CA ALA A 120 1.59 -3.20 -13.80
C ALA A 120 1.11 -3.24 -12.33
N HIS A 121 0.75 -2.07 -11.76
CA HIS A 121 0.26 -1.96 -10.39
C HIS A 121 -1.14 -1.36 -10.37
N ASP A 122 -2.16 -2.12 -9.95
CA ASP A 122 -3.58 -1.78 -9.95
C ASP A 122 -4.13 -1.47 -11.34
N TRP A 123 -5.31 -0.84 -11.39
CA TRP A 123 -6.06 -0.58 -12.63
C TRP A 123 -5.47 0.51 -13.54
N HIS A 124 -4.66 1.42 -13.00
CA HIS A 124 -4.13 2.57 -13.76
C HIS A 124 -3.26 2.14 -14.96
N PRO A 125 -2.26 1.28 -14.82
CA PRO A 125 -1.50 0.75 -15.96
C PRO A 125 -2.09 -0.55 -16.52
N ALA A 126 -3.33 -0.91 -16.17
CA ALA A 126 -3.96 -2.16 -16.58
C ALA A 126 -3.96 -2.41 -18.10
N LEU A 127 -3.97 -1.33 -18.91
CA LEU A 127 -3.87 -1.45 -20.37
C LEU A 127 -2.54 -2.08 -20.83
N ALA A 128 -1.45 -2.00 -20.05
CA ALA A 128 -0.16 -2.53 -20.47
C ALA A 128 -0.16 -4.06 -20.71
N PRO A 129 -0.58 -4.92 -19.76
CA PRO A 129 -0.74 -6.34 -20.02
C PRO A 129 -1.78 -6.63 -21.10
N MET A 130 -2.86 -5.84 -21.20
CA MET A 130 -3.87 -6.00 -22.23
C MET A 130 -3.33 -5.77 -23.64
N LEU A 131 -2.47 -4.77 -23.84
CA LEU A 131 -1.80 -4.54 -25.12
C LEU A 131 -0.90 -5.73 -25.49
N GLY A 132 -0.18 -6.30 -24.54
CA GLY A 132 0.60 -7.50 -24.75
C GLY A 132 -0.23 -8.72 -25.17
N ALA A 133 -1.42 -8.88 -24.58
CA ALA A 133 -2.30 -10.01 -24.87
C ALA A 133 -3.09 -9.86 -26.19
N TRP A 134 -3.57 -8.64 -26.49
CA TRP A 134 -4.51 -8.44 -27.63
C TRP A 134 -3.96 -7.62 -28.79
N SER A 135 -2.73 -7.05 -28.68
CA SER A 135 -2.11 -6.32 -29.79
C SER A 135 -0.83 -6.96 -30.32
N SER A 136 -0.35 -8.05 -29.73
CA SER A 136 0.89 -8.73 -30.12
C SER A 136 0.94 -9.12 -31.59
N TRP A 137 -0.21 -9.46 -32.20
CA TRP A 137 -0.30 -9.77 -33.62
C TRP A 137 -0.11 -8.55 -34.54
N ARG A 138 -0.29 -7.34 -34.02
CA ARG A 138 -0.04 -6.06 -34.73
C ARG A 138 1.32 -5.46 -34.37
N ASP A 139 1.84 -5.79 -33.18
CA ASP A 139 3.03 -5.17 -32.65
C ASP A 139 3.92 -6.26 -31.99
N ARG A 140 4.84 -6.78 -32.79
CA ARG A 140 5.79 -7.82 -32.38
C ARG A 140 6.74 -7.41 -31.24
N TRP A 141 6.70 -6.13 -30.82
CA TRP A 141 7.47 -5.65 -29.67
C TRP A 141 7.11 -6.39 -28.38
N PHE A 142 5.85 -6.85 -28.28
CA PHE A 142 5.37 -7.60 -27.12
C PHE A 142 5.72 -9.10 -27.13
N ASP A 143 6.27 -9.65 -28.21
CA ASP A 143 6.51 -11.10 -28.33
C ASP A 143 7.48 -11.61 -27.25
N ASP A 144 8.48 -10.80 -26.87
CA ASP A 144 9.50 -11.16 -25.89
C ASP A 144 9.28 -10.50 -24.51
N VAL A 145 8.07 -10.07 -24.21
CA VAL A 145 7.73 -9.36 -22.98
C VAL A 145 6.68 -10.14 -22.20
N ALA A 146 7.02 -10.58 -21.00
CA ALA A 146 6.06 -11.15 -20.05
C ALA A 146 5.46 -10.05 -19.17
N SER A 147 4.25 -10.29 -18.66
CA SER A 147 3.49 -9.32 -17.90
C SER A 147 3.14 -9.82 -16.51
N VAL A 148 3.27 -8.92 -15.52
CA VAL A 148 2.85 -9.15 -14.14
C VAL A 148 1.91 -8.03 -13.71
N LEU A 149 0.84 -8.39 -13.01
CA LEU A 149 -0.08 -7.44 -12.39
C LEU A 149 0.00 -7.56 -10.88
N THR A 150 0.24 -6.47 -10.15
CA THR A 150 0.06 -6.44 -8.69
C THR A 150 -1.26 -5.75 -8.33
N ILE A 151 -2.08 -6.42 -7.55
CA ILE A 151 -3.32 -5.91 -6.98
C ILE A 151 -3.02 -5.42 -5.56
N HIS A 152 -3.02 -4.09 -5.35
CA HIS A 152 -2.88 -3.49 -4.03
C HIS A 152 -4.22 -3.37 -3.30
N ASN A 153 -5.29 -3.06 -4.04
CA ASN A 153 -6.65 -3.00 -3.48
C ASN A 153 -7.68 -3.28 -4.57
N LEU A 154 -8.32 -4.44 -4.49
CA LEU A 154 -9.32 -4.91 -5.46
C LEU A 154 -10.60 -4.04 -5.50
N GLY A 155 -10.84 -3.25 -4.46
CA GLY A 155 -11.97 -2.33 -4.42
C GLY A 155 -11.89 -1.20 -5.46
N TYR A 156 -10.71 -0.95 -6.03
CA TYR A 156 -10.50 0.07 -7.06
C TYR A 156 -10.22 -0.61 -8.41
N GLN A 157 -11.23 -0.67 -9.28
CA GLN A 157 -11.20 -1.50 -10.48
C GLN A 157 -11.06 -0.72 -11.79
N GLY A 158 -11.27 0.61 -11.80
CA GLY A 158 -11.30 1.41 -13.02
C GLY A 158 -12.48 1.01 -13.90
N VAL A 159 -13.70 1.35 -13.44
CA VAL A 159 -14.97 1.00 -14.11
C VAL A 159 -15.49 2.20 -14.89
N TYR A 160 -15.80 2.00 -16.17
CA TYR A 160 -16.25 3.05 -17.10
C TYR A 160 -17.38 2.54 -17.98
N GLY A 161 -18.15 3.47 -18.59
CA GLY A 161 -19.22 3.10 -19.49
C GLY A 161 -18.73 2.35 -20.73
N ARG A 162 -19.61 1.50 -21.30
CA ARG A 162 -19.31 0.73 -22.52
C ARG A 162 -18.88 1.62 -23.68
N GLU A 163 -19.46 2.81 -23.80
CA GLU A 163 -19.17 3.78 -24.84
C GLU A 163 -17.72 4.28 -24.83
N GLU A 164 -17.03 4.13 -23.71
CA GLU A 164 -15.62 4.50 -23.56
C GLU A 164 -14.63 3.39 -23.99
N PHE A 165 -15.11 2.16 -24.24
CA PHE A 165 -14.26 1.03 -24.67
C PHE A 165 -13.33 1.37 -25.85
N PRO A 166 -13.80 2.10 -26.90
CA PRO A 166 -12.94 2.44 -28.05
C PRO A 166 -11.69 3.27 -27.69
N ILE A 167 -11.69 3.98 -26.54
CA ILE A 167 -10.53 4.76 -26.04
C ILE A 167 -9.31 3.86 -25.86
N LEU A 168 -9.52 2.62 -25.44
CA LEU A 168 -8.46 1.63 -25.21
C LEU A 168 -7.77 1.20 -26.51
N GLY A 169 -8.47 1.29 -27.66
CA GLY A 169 -7.97 0.84 -28.96
C GLY A 169 -7.64 -0.64 -29.00
N LEU A 170 -8.33 -1.44 -28.20
CA LEU A 170 -8.29 -2.91 -28.21
C LEU A 170 -9.23 -3.45 -29.28
N PRO A 171 -9.01 -4.69 -29.77
CA PRO A 171 -9.94 -5.34 -30.71
C PRO A 171 -11.27 -5.65 -30.00
N ASP A 172 -12.37 -5.68 -30.79
CA ASP A 172 -13.70 -5.97 -30.27
C ASP A 172 -13.79 -7.34 -29.55
N SER A 173 -12.92 -8.28 -29.88
CA SER A 173 -12.83 -9.58 -29.20
C SER A 173 -12.51 -9.46 -27.70
N ALA A 174 -11.82 -8.41 -27.28
CA ALA A 174 -11.57 -8.16 -25.85
C ALA A 174 -12.86 -7.82 -25.09
N TRP A 175 -13.82 -7.19 -25.77
CA TRP A 175 -15.16 -6.91 -25.24
C TRP A 175 -16.10 -8.11 -25.40
N THR A 176 -16.29 -8.59 -26.63
CA THR A 176 -17.26 -9.66 -26.94
C THR A 176 -16.90 -11.01 -26.31
N GLY A 177 -15.61 -11.24 -26.05
CA GLY A 177 -15.14 -12.41 -25.28
C GLY A 177 -15.31 -12.26 -23.77
N GLY A 178 -15.90 -11.18 -23.28
CA GLY A 178 -16.17 -10.95 -21.87
C GLY A 178 -14.91 -10.69 -21.00
N ALA A 179 -13.75 -10.49 -21.64
CA ALA A 179 -12.49 -10.36 -20.90
C ALA A 179 -12.39 -9.05 -20.09
N ILE A 180 -12.96 -7.96 -20.62
CA ILE A 180 -12.92 -6.62 -20.01
C ILE A 180 -14.31 -6.14 -19.56
N GLU A 181 -15.37 -6.80 -20.03
CA GLU A 181 -16.76 -6.48 -19.71
C GLU A 181 -17.13 -7.01 -18.31
N LEU A 182 -17.74 -6.17 -17.47
CA LEU A 182 -18.34 -6.57 -16.20
C LEU A 182 -19.63 -5.76 -15.94
N GLY A 183 -20.78 -6.45 -15.93
CA GLY A 183 -22.07 -5.80 -15.68
C GLY A 183 -22.45 -4.73 -16.70
N GLY A 184 -22.06 -4.89 -17.97
CA GLY A 184 -22.32 -3.94 -19.04
C GLY A 184 -21.29 -2.80 -19.13
N ASN A 185 -20.30 -2.78 -18.28
CA ASN A 185 -19.27 -1.73 -18.20
C ASN A 185 -17.87 -2.26 -18.56
N VAL A 186 -16.99 -1.33 -18.95
CA VAL A 186 -15.55 -1.58 -19.04
C VAL A 186 -14.99 -1.71 -17.63
N ASN A 187 -14.29 -2.79 -17.33
CA ASN A 187 -13.57 -2.97 -16.07
C ASN A 187 -12.08 -3.21 -16.37
N LEU A 188 -11.25 -2.21 -16.11
CA LEU A 188 -9.84 -2.24 -16.46
C LEU A 188 -9.08 -3.31 -15.69
N LEU A 189 -9.34 -3.42 -14.39
CA LEU A 189 -8.65 -4.41 -13.56
C LEU A 189 -9.01 -5.84 -13.98
N LYS A 190 -10.28 -6.10 -14.33
CA LYS A 190 -10.70 -7.39 -14.92
C LYS A 190 -9.91 -7.72 -16.17
N GLY A 191 -9.82 -6.74 -17.10
CA GLY A 191 -9.05 -6.92 -18.34
C GLY A 191 -7.58 -7.27 -18.07
N ALA A 192 -6.96 -6.58 -17.10
CA ALA A 192 -5.57 -6.88 -16.73
C ALA A 192 -5.42 -8.24 -16.04
N ILE A 193 -6.36 -8.65 -15.17
CA ILE A 193 -6.38 -9.98 -14.54
C ILE A 193 -6.45 -11.08 -15.61
N VAL A 194 -7.29 -10.91 -16.63
CA VAL A 194 -7.40 -11.87 -17.72
C VAL A 194 -6.13 -11.92 -18.58
N ALA A 195 -5.52 -10.75 -18.84
CA ALA A 195 -4.41 -10.59 -19.79
C ALA A 195 -3.03 -10.93 -19.20
N ALA A 196 -2.77 -10.60 -17.94
CA ALA A 196 -1.44 -10.75 -17.33
C ALA A 196 -0.99 -12.22 -17.27
N ASP A 197 0.30 -12.48 -17.47
CA ASP A 197 0.88 -13.83 -17.35
C ASP A 197 0.85 -14.29 -15.89
N MET A 198 1.23 -13.42 -14.95
CA MET A 198 1.14 -13.67 -13.51
C MET A 198 0.44 -12.50 -12.80
N ILE A 199 -0.18 -12.80 -11.67
CA ILE A 199 -0.87 -11.83 -10.83
C ILE A 199 -0.33 -11.96 -9.41
N THR A 200 -0.02 -10.84 -8.78
CA THR A 200 0.31 -10.83 -7.36
C THR A 200 -0.71 -10.02 -6.58
N ALA A 201 -0.99 -10.46 -5.36
CA ALA A 201 -1.68 -9.68 -4.35
C ALA A 201 -0.70 -9.38 -3.21
N VAL A 202 -0.95 -8.32 -2.45
CA VAL A 202 0.04 -7.79 -1.48
C VAL A 202 0.07 -8.52 -0.14
N SER A 203 -0.52 -9.71 -0.04
CA SER A 203 -0.34 -10.68 1.04
C SER A 203 -0.95 -12.04 0.67
N SER A 204 -0.52 -13.12 1.30
CA SER A 204 -1.02 -14.47 1.03
C SER A 204 -2.47 -14.65 1.45
N THR A 205 -2.85 -14.10 2.59
CA THR A 205 -4.24 -14.13 3.05
C THR A 205 -5.12 -13.29 2.13
N TYR A 206 -4.68 -12.10 1.73
CA TYR A 206 -5.44 -11.28 0.80
C TYR A 206 -5.62 -11.97 -0.57
N ALA A 207 -4.60 -12.67 -1.08
CA ALA A 207 -4.73 -13.47 -2.30
C ALA A 207 -5.78 -14.58 -2.20
N ARG A 208 -6.08 -15.08 -1.00
CA ARG A 208 -7.19 -16.02 -0.74
C ARG A 208 -8.52 -15.29 -0.60
N GLU A 209 -8.55 -14.20 0.17
CA GLU A 209 -9.76 -13.41 0.43
C GLU A 209 -10.40 -12.87 -0.86
N ILE A 210 -9.60 -12.33 -1.80
CA ILE A 210 -10.10 -11.79 -3.08
C ILE A 210 -10.65 -12.86 -4.04
N ARG A 211 -10.50 -14.14 -3.71
CA ARG A 211 -11.09 -15.28 -4.44
C ARG A 211 -12.40 -15.76 -3.84
N THR A 212 -12.85 -15.16 -2.73
CA THR A 212 -14.16 -15.43 -2.13
C THR A 212 -15.20 -14.45 -2.65
N LYS A 213 -16.48 -14.78 -2.52
CA LYS A 213 -17.57 -13.89 -2.93
C LYS A 213 -17.59 -12.59 -2.12
N GLU A 214 -17.22 -12.67 -0.85
CA GLU A 214 -17.18 -11.52 0.06
C GLU A 214 -16.03 -10.57 -0.26
N GLY A 215 -14.83 -11.11 -0.53
CA GLY A 215 -13.61 -10.33 -0.77
C GLY A 215 -13.35 -10.02 -2.24
N GLY A 216 -13.96 -10.74 -3.17
CA GLY A 216 -13.69 -10.67 -4.62
C GLY A 216 -14.30 -9.48 -5.34
N VAL A 217 -15.24 -8.75 -4.71
CA VAL A 217 -15.86 -7.53 -5.26
C VAL A 217 -16.33 -7.73 -6.72
N GLY A 218 -16.91 -8.91 -6.99
CA GLY A 218 -17.39 -9.31 -8.32
C GLY A 218 -16.31 -9.82 -9.28
N LEU A 219 -15.06 -9.98 -8.85
CA LEU A 219 -13.94 -10.53 -9.65
C LEU A 219 -13.45 -11.88 -9.14
N ASP A 220 -14.11 -12.48 -8.14
CA ASP A 220 -13.75 -13.76 -7.53
C ASP A 220 -13.69 -14.89 -8.55
N ASP A 221 -14.68 -15.01 -9.42
CA ASP A 221 -14.70 -16.06 -10.46
C ASP A 221 -13.54 -15.89 -11.47
N VAL A 222 -13.24 -14.63 -11.85
CA VAL A 222 -12.12 -14.33 -12.77
C VAL A 222 -10.79 -14.66 -12.11
N LEU A 223 -10.60 -14.31 -10.83
CA LEU A 223 -9.39 -14.62 -10.07
C LEU A 223 -9.25 -16.14 -9.83
N ASN A 224 -10.34 -16.84 -9.54
CA ASN A 224 -10.34 -18.30 -9.39
C ASN A 224 -9.96 -19.00 -10.70
N ALA A 225 -10.43 -18.51 -11.84
CA ALA A 225 -10.05 -19.04 -13.16
C ALA A 225 -8.56 -18.90 -13.48
N ARG A 226 -7.83 -17.98 -12.80
CA ARG A 226 -6.38 -17.80 -12.95
C ARG A 226 -5.56 -18.85 -12.18
N GLY A 227 -6.15 -19.58 -11.25
CA GLY A 227 -5.54 -20.71 -10.55
C GLY A 227 -4.23 -20.34 -9.82
N ASP A 228 -3.15 -21.06 -10.14
CA ASP A 228 -1.80 -20.89 -9.58
C ASP A 228 -1.06 -19.64 -10.07
N ARG A 229 -1.63 -18.92 -11.04
CA ARG A 229 -1.07 -17.64 -11.51
C ARG A 229 -1.34 -16.47 -10.57
N VAL A 230 -2.12 -16.63 -9.50
CA VAL A 230 -2.36 -15.62 -8.47
C VAL A 230 -1.58 -15.96 -7.21
N VAL A 231 -0.61 -15.13 -6.85
CA VAL A 231 0.31 -15.34 -5.73
C VAL A 231 0.22 -14.19 -4.75
N GLY A 232 0.20 -14.47 -3.46
CA GLY A 232 0.29 -13.44 -2.42
C GLY A 232 1.74 -13.18 -2.02
N ILE A 233 2.20 -11.94 -2.08
CA ILE A 233 3.53 -11.49 -1.63
C ILE A 233 3.34 -10.32 -0.69
N LEU A 234 3.75 -10.49 0.57
CA LEU A 234 3.69 -9.41 1.55
C LEU A 234 4.68 -8.30 1.16
N ASN A 235 4.21 -7.04 1.19
CA ASN A 235 5.11 -5.90 1.00
C ASN A 235 6.16 -5.84 2.10
N GLY A 236 7.32 -5.31 1.78
CA GLY A 236 8.33 -4.98 2.78
C GLY A 236 8.16 -3.56 3.34
N ILE A 237 8.97 -3.22 4.32
CA ILE A 237 9.15 -1.86 4.84
C ILE A 237 10.53 -1.33 4.49
N ASP A 238 10.65 0.00 4.38
CA ASP A 238 11.96 0.65 4.20
C ASP A 238 12.65 0.76 5.57
N THR A 239 13.53 -0.19 5.85
CA THR A 239 14.30 -0.26 7.10
C THR A 239 15.39 0.83 7.21
N THR A 240 15.57 1.65 6.19
CA THR A 240 16.43 2.85 6.28
C THR A 240 15.69 4.04 6.86
N VAL A 241 14.37 4.08 6.72
CA VAL A 241 13.47 5.12 7.25
C VAL A 241 12.83 4.65 8.56
N TRP A 242 12.22 3.45 8.54
CA TRP A 242 11.51 2.89 9.69
C TRP A 242 12.42 1.97 10.50
N SER A 243 13.30 2.57 11.31
CA SER A 243 14.24 1.85 12.16
C SER A 243 14.54 2.61 13.45
N PRO A 244 14.16 2.10 14.63
CA PRO A 244 14.34 2.80 15.90
C PRO A 244 15.83 3.03 16.27
N THR A 245 16.76 2.37 15.55
CA THR A 245 18.21 2.53 15.79
C THR A 245 18.80 3.81 15.18
N ARG A 246 18.07 4.48 14.24
CA ARG A 246 18.58 5.63 13.48
C ARG A 246 17.53 6.66 13.08
N ASP A 247 16.29 6.48 13.53
CA ASP A 247 15.16 7.35 13.20
C ASP A 247 15.37 8.78 13.74
N PRO A 248 15.48 9.80 12.88
CA PRO A 248 15.74 11.17 13.30
C PRO A 248 14.58 11.84 14.04
N HIS A 249 13.38 11.23 14.01
CA HIS A 249 12.18 11.77 14.67
C HIS A 249 12.07 11.38 16.15
N LEU A 250 12.94 10.48 16.62
CA LEU A 250 12.91 9.96 17.99
C LEU A 250 13.82 10.75 18.92
N PRO A 251 13.42 10.94 20.18
CA PRO A 251 14.27 11.58 21.21
C PRO A 251 15.45 10.71 21.63
N ALA A 252 15.32 9.37 21.50
CA ALA A 252 16.39 8.40 21.80
C ALA A 252 16.28 7.21 20.87
N HIS A 253 17.44 6.66 20.49
CA HIS A 253 17.52 5.46 19.67
C HIS A 253 17.56 4.21 20.55
N TYR A 254 17.02 3.11 20.01
CA TYR A 254 17.01 1.79 20.67
C TYR A 254 16.93 0.68 19.62
N GLY A 255 17.05 -0.58 20.05
CA GLY A 255 16.98 -1.70 19.12
C GLY A 255 16.74 -3.02 19.82
N TYR A 256 16.73 -4.09 19.03
CA TYR A 256 16.62 -5.44 19.55
C TYR A 256 17.73 -5.70 20.59
N GLY A 257 17.35 -6.13 21.79
CA GLY A 257 18.29 -6.39 22.90
C GLY A 257 18.59 -5.17 23.81
N ASP A 258 18.29 -3.94 23.38
CA ASP A 258 18.40 -2.75 24.24
C ASP A 258 17.23 -1.80 24.01
N LEU A 259 16.23 -1.87 24.88
CA LEU A 259 15.01 -1.07 24.81
C LEU A 259 15.04 0.18 25.71
N ARG A 260 16.18 0.60 26.27
CA ARG A 260 16.25 1.75 27.18
C ARG A 260 15.73 3.02 26.54
N GLY A 261 16.11 3.29 25.28
CA GLY A 261 15.61 4.46 24.54
C GLY A 261 14.11 4.44 24.28
N LYS A 262 13.45 3.27 24.26
CA LYS A 262 11.99 3.19 24.12
C LYS A 262 11.26 3.84 25.31
N ALA A 263 11.82 3.79 26.51
CA ALA A 263 11.25 4.49 27.67
C ALA A 263 11.27 6.01 27.50
N GLU A 264 12.32 6.55 26.87
CA GLU A 264 12.39 7.99 26.53
C GLU A 264 11.39 8.36 25.44
N CYS A 265 11.22 7.51 24.43
CA CYS A 265 10.18 7.70 23.40
C CYS A 265 8.77 7.66 24.00
N ARG A 266 8.52 6.79 24.99
CA ARG A 266 7.24 6.74 25.72
C ARG A 266 7.00 8.03 26.52
N ALA A 267 8.02 8.54 27.19
CA ALA A 267 7.93 9.81 27.90
C ALA A 267 7.64 11.00 26.95
N GLU A 268 8.29 11.03 25.79
CA GLU A 268 8.04 12.05 24.76
C GLU A 268 6.61 11.95 24.20
N LEU A 269 6.12 10.73 23.94
CA LEU A 269 4.72 10.55 23.53
C LEU A 269 3.74 11.06 24.59
N CYS A 270 3.99 10.76 25.89
CA CYS A 270 3.19 11.32 26.97
C CYS A 270 3.19 12.85 26.94
N ARG A 271 4.35 13.46 26.74
CA ARG A 271 4.51 14.93 26.70
C ARG A 271 3.69 15.56 25.55
N ILE A 272 3.81 15.04 24.31
CA ILE A 272 3.10 15.61 23.15
C ILE A 272 1.61 15.30 23.16
N ALA A 273 1.21 14.17 23.78
CA ALA A 273 -0.18 13.77 23.92
C ALA A 273 -0.88 14.42 25.13
N GLY A 274 -0.13 15.03 26.04
CA GLY A 274 -0.67 15.58 27.28
C GLY A 274 -1.11 14.51 28.28
N PHE A 275 -0.48 13.32 28.23
CA PHE A 275 -0.74 12.25 29.18
C PHE A 275 0.03 12.44 30.48
N GLU A 276 -0.53 11.95 31.59
CA GLU A 276 0.12 12.02 32.90
C GLU A 276 1.48 11.32 32.88
N PRO A 277 2.60 12.01 33.20
CA PRO A 277 3.88 11.38 33.33
C PRO A 277 3.90 10.38 34.50
N GLY A 278 4.45 9.18 34.28
CA GLY A 278 4.55 8.16 35.33
C GLY A 278 3.30 7.28 35.52
N ASP A 279 2.20 7.55 34.82
CA ASP A 279 1.06 6.63 34.79
C ASP A 279 1.52 5.28 34.19
N PRO A 280 1.38 4.14 34.94
CA PRO A 280 1.82 2.81 34.51
C PRO A 280 0.87 2.18 33.47
N GLY A 281 -0.28 2.80 33.20
CA GLY A 281 -1.28 2.28 32.27
C GLY A 281 -0.74 2.14 30.83
N LEU A 282 -1.34 1.22 30.09
CA LEU A 282 -0.96 0.97 28.70
C LEU A 282 -1.31 2.18 27.80
N ILE A 283 -0.39 2.55 26.91
CA ILE A 283 -0.60 3.53 25.86
C ILE A 283 -0.86 2.80 24.55
N LEU A 284 -2.03 3.01 23.98
CA LEU A 284 -2.44 2.46 22.69
C LEU A 284 -2.24 3.50 21.59
N GLY A 285 -1.43 3.18 20.58
CA GLY A 285 -1.23 3.98 19.38
C GLY A 285 -2.17 3.54 18.26
N ALA A 286 -2.64 4.50 17.45
CA ALA A 286 -3.39 4.24 16.22
C ALA A 286 -3.03 5.27 15.16
N ILE A 287 -2.72 4.83 13.94
CA ILE A 287 -2.37 5.70 12.81
C ILE A 287 -3.06 5.20 11.54
N GLY A 288 -3.74 6.07 10.83
CA GLY A 288 -4.31 5.69 9.55
C GLY A 288 -5.31 6.68 8.97
N ARG A 289 -5.78 6.35 7.76
CA ARG A 289 -6.91 7.07 7.19
C ARG A 289 -8.18 6.82 8.01
N LEU A 290 -8.93 7.85 8.29
CA LEU A 290 -10.20 7.73 9.01
C LEU A 290 -11.29 7.34 8.02
N THR A 291 -11.49 6.04 7.87
CA THR A 291 -12.47 5.44 6.96
C THR A 291 -13.06 4.18 7.58
N ASP A 292 -14.24 3.77 7.11
CA ASP A 292 -14.87 2.50 7.47
C ASP A 292 -13.94 1.31 7.28
N GLN A 293 -13.20 1.26 6.17
CA GLN A 293 -12.20 0.22 5.90
C GLN A 293 -11.22 0.02 7.06
N LYS A 294 -10.73 1.11 7.67
CA LYS A 294 -9.72 1.06 8.73
C LYS A 294 -10.29 0.77 10.11
N GLY A 295 -11.62 0.72 10.24
CA GLY A 295 -12.29 0.43 11.51
C GLY A 295 -12.05 1.50 12.58
N SER A 296 -11.82 2.76 12.16
CA SER A 296 -11.61 3.88 13.08
C SER A 296 -12.84 4.10 13.99
N ASP A 297 -14.02 3.87 13.45
CA ASP A 297 -15.30 3.87 14.18
C ASP A 297 -15.32 2.82 15.31
N LEU A 298 -14.84 1.61 15.06
CA LEU A 298 -14.76 0.53 16.06
C LEU A 298 -13.87 0.93 17.24
N LEU A 299 -12.74 1.59 16.97
CA LEU A 299 -11.84 2.08 18.02
C LEU A 299 -12.49 3.22 18.80
N LEU A 300 -13.12 4.18 18.13
CA LEU A 300 -13.76 5.32 18.77
C LEU A 300 -14.95 4.88 19.64
N GLU A 301 -15.69 3.87 19.22
CA GLU A 301 -16.78 3.28 20.01
C GLU A 301 -16.27 2.49 21.22
N ALA A 302 -15.18 1.75 21.09
CA ALA A 302 -14.56 1.01 22.18
C ALA A 302 -13.82 1.92 23.19
N ALA A 303 -13.34 3.10 22.76
CA ALA A 303 -12.45 3.96 23.53
C ALA A 303 -12.99 4.38 24.90
N PRO A 304 -14.29 4.72 25.10
CA PRO A 304 -14.79 5.06 26.43
C PRO A 304 -14.66 3.94 27.46
N GLU A 305 -14.83 2.69 27.04
CA GLU A 305 -14.60 1.54 27.93
C GLU A 305 -13.12 1.36 28.23
N LEU A 306 -12.25 1.41 27.23
CA LEU A 306 -10.81 1.27 27.37
C LEU A 306 -10.22 2.34 28.31
N ILE A 307 -10.68 3.59 28.16
CA ILE A 307 -10.26 4.71 29.01
C ILE A 307 -10.68 4.49 30.46
N ARG A 308 -11.90 4.01 30.72
CA ARG A 308 -12.34 3.66 32.09
C ARG A 308 -11.49 2.55 32.73
N ARG A 309 -10.86 1.69 31.92
CA ARG A 309 -9.93 0.65 32.34
C ARG A 309 -8.48 1.14 32.45
N GLY A 310 -8.24 2.45 32.36
CA GLY A 310 -6.93 3.06 32.54
C GLY A 310 -6.04 3.05 31.31
N ILE A 311 -6.57 2.73 30.12
CA ILE A 311 -5.82 2.80 28.85
C ILE A 311 -5.82 4.26 28.35
N ARG A 312 -4.67 4.69 27.82
CA ARG A 312 -4.51 5.97 27.15
C ARG A 312 -4.38 5.71 25.67
N ILE A 313 -4.97 6.59 24.84
CA ILE A 313 -5.03 6.40 23.38
C ILE A 313 -4.48 7.63 22.68
N ALA A 314 -3.45 7.44 21.84
CA ALA A 314 -2.92 8.44 20.91
C ALA A 314 -3.30 8.05 19.49
N MET A 315 -4.15 8.83 18.85
CA MET A 315 -4.66 8.52 17.52
C MET A 315 -4.30 9.63 16.52
N LEU A 316 -3.64 9.24 15.41
CA LEU A 316 -3.27 10.13 14.30
C LEU A 316 -4.01 9.71 13.03
N GLY A 317 -4.72 10.64 12.40
CA GLY A 317 -5.36 10.38 11.12
C GLY A 317 -6.16 11.52 10.55
N SER A 318 -6.56 11.36 9.30
CA SER A 318 -7.51 12.23 8.60
C SER A 318 -8.36 11.43 7.63
N GLY A 319 -9.54 11.95 7.31
CA GLY A 319 -10.45 11.27 6.37
C GLY A 319 -11.87 11.77 6.48
N GLU A 320 -12.79 10.90 6.88
CA GLU A 320 -14.21 11.23 6.98
C GLU A 320 -14.45 12.30 8.08
N PRO A 321 -15.10 13.42 7.75
CA PRO A 321 -15.31 14.52 8.71
C PRO A 321 -16.03 14.09 9.99
N ALA A 322 -16.94 13.11 9.91
CA ALA A 322 -17.65 12.57 11.07
C ALA A 322 -16.68 11.88 12.05
N LEU A 323 -15.71 11.11 11.54
CA LEU A 323 -14.70 10.43 12.36
C LEU A 323 -13.71 11.42 12.96
N GLU A 324 -13.27 12.44 12.20
CA GLU A 324 -12.45 13.54 12.73
C GLU A 324 -13.19 14.29 13.86
N GLY A 325 -14.48 14.57 13.69
CA GLY A 325 -15.32 15.18 14.70
C GLY A 325 -15.43 14.33 15.97
N ALA A 326 -15.64 13.03 15.81
CA ALA A 326 -15.70 12.08 16.93
C ALA A 326 -14.39 11.99 17.71
N MET A 327 -13.23 12.00 17.02
CA MET A 327 -11.92 12.06 17.68
C MET A 327 -11.76 13.31 18.56
N ARG A 328 -12.09 14.50 18.03
CA ARG A 328 -12.00 15.78 18.78
C ARG A 328 -12.94 15.79 19.96
N LEU A 329 -14.17 15.29 19.79
CA LEU A 329 -15.16 15.19 20.85
C LEU A 329 -14.67 14.29 21.99
N LEU A 330 -14.12 13.11 21.63
CA LEU A 330 -13.57 12.18 22.62
C LEU A 330 -12.40 12.77 23.40
N GLU A 331 -11.49 13.51 22.73
CA GLU A 331 -10.39 14.23 23.39
C GLU A 331 -10.93 15.24 24.42
N THR A 332 -11.99 15.97 24.06
CA THR A 332 -12.63 16.94 24.97
C THR A 332 -13.25 16.26 26.21
N HIS A 333 -13.83 15.06 26.04
CA HIS A 333 -14.46 14.33 27.13
C HIS A 333 -13.49 13.50 27.98
N ALA A 334 -12.28 13.23 27.47
CA ALA A 334 -11.27 12.41 28.13
C ALA A 334 -9.88 13.07 28.10
N PRO A 335 -9.73 14.30 28.66
CA PRO A 335 -8.46 15.02 28.65
C PRO A 335 -7.39 14.21 29.42
N GLY A 336 -6.18 14.15 28.86
CA GLY A 336 -5.07 13.38 29.43
C GLY A 336 -5.22 11.84 29.28
N ARG A 337 -6.26 11.35 28.62
CA ARG A 337 -6.51 9.94 28.35
C ARG A 337 -6.67 9.61 26.87
N PHE A 338 -7.19 10.53 26.08
CA PHE A 338 -7.29 10.44 24.63
C PHE A 338 -6.63 11.66 23.99
N ARG A 339 -5.80 11.44 22.97
CA ARG A 339 -5.19 12.50 22.16
C ARG A 339 -5.53 12.28 20.67
N ALA A 340 -6.15 13.30 20.08
CA ALA A 340 -6.46 13.36 18.65
C ALA A 340 -5.40 14.20 17.91
N PHE A 341 -4.59 13.56 17.06
CA PHE A 341 -3.77 14.24 16.08
C PHE A 341 -4.49 14.19 14.73
N VAL A 342 -5.22 15.26 14.36
CA VAL A 342 -6.01 15.27 13.13
C VAL A 342 -5.17 15.86 11.98
N GLY A 343 -4.95 15.06 10.94
CA GLY A 343 -4.14 15.41 9.78
C GLY A 343 -3.11 14.34 9.43
N TYR A 344 -2.12 14.75 8.62
CA TYR A 344 -0.93 13.97 8.32
C TYR A 344 0.29 14.63 8.97
N ASP A 345 0.97 13.88 9.83
CA ASP A 345 2.19 14.35 10.52
C ASP A 345 3.15 13.17 10.67
N GLU A 346 4.17 13.12 9.81
CA GLU A 346 5.14 12.05 9.78
C GLU A 346 5.98 11.96 11.07
N PRO A 347 6.54 13.05 11.63
CA PRO A 347 7.21 13.03 12.92
C PRO A 347 6.34 12.50 14.07
N VAL A 348 5.05 12.85 14.12
CA VAL A 348 4.12 12.33 15.13
C VAL A 348 3.86 10.84 14.91
N ALA A 349 3.75 10.38 13.67
CA ALA A 349 3.59 8.96 13.36
C ALA A 349 4.75 8.12 13.94
N HIS A 350 6.00 8.52 13.67
CA HIS A 350 7.19 7.87 14.21
C HIS A 350 7.22 7.86 15.75
N ARG A 351 6.82 8.97 16.38
CA ARG A 351 6.75 9.06 17.86
C ARG A 351 5.64 8.19 18.46
N ILE A 352 4.51 8.02 17.77
CA ILE A 352 3.45 7.10 18.21
C ILE A 352 3.94 5.65 18.10
N GLU A 353 4.55 5.25 16.97
CA GLU A 353 5.09 3.91 16.80
C GLU A 353 6.16 3.56 17.85
N ALA A 354 7.04 4.51 18.16
CA ALA A 354 8.11 4.30 19.12
C ALA A 354 7.66 4.42 20.58
N GLY A 355 6.70 5.28 20.88
CA GLY A 355 6.33 5.64 22.26
C GLY A 355 5.10 4.91 22.79
N ALA A 356 4.24 4.35 21.94
CA ALA A 356 3.13 3.52 22.39
C ALA A 356 3.62 2.17 22.97
N ASP A 357 2.85 1.62 23.89
CA ASP A 357 3.09 0.29 24.43
C ASP A 357 2.51 -0.79 23.50
N ALA A 358 1.36 -0.53 22.86
CA ALA A 358 0.75 -1.36 21.84
C ALA A 358 0.19 -0.50 20.71
N PHE A 359 0.00 -1.10 19.53
CA PHE A 359 -0.54 -0.42 18.35
C PHE A 359 -1.79 -1.13 17.85
N VAL A 360 -2.87 -0.39 17.49
CA VAL A 360 -4.14 -1.02 17.11
C VAL A 360 -4.50 -0.77 15.65
N MET A 361 -4.91 -1.85 14.97
CA MET A 361 -5.41 -1.83 13.59
C MET A 361 -6.68 -2.69 13.46
N PRO A 362 -7.85 -2.12 13.73
CA PRO A 362 -9.13 -2.85 13.71
C PRO A 362 -9.76 -2.90 12.31
N SER A 363 -8.94 -2.97 11.27
CA SER A 363 -9.38 -2.87 9.87
C SER A 363 -10.40 -3.94 9.50
N ARG A 364 -11.50 -3.55 8.82
CA ARG A 364 -12.49 -4.49 8.26
C ARG A 364 -11.90 -5.31 7.14
N PHE A 365 -11.04 -4.72 6.33
CA PHE A 365 -10.16 -5.43 5.41
C PHE A 365 -8.84 -4.66 5.26
N GLU A 366 -7.73 -5.38 5.15
CA GLU A 366 -6.40 -4.79 5.03
C GLU A 366 -5.55 -5.62 4.07
N PRO A 367 -5.47 -5.23 2.80
CA PRO A 367 -4.73 -6.00 1.79
C PRO A 367 -3.31 -6.36 2.21
N CYS A 368 -2.59 -5.41 2.75
CA CYS A 368 -1.24 -5.58 3.28
C CYS A 368 -1.11 -5.03 4.70
N GLY A 369 -1.38 -3.74 4.88
CA GLY A 369 -0.94 -3.00 6.06
C GLY A 369 0.57 -2.79 6.07
N LEU A 370 1.01 -1.64 6.59
CA LEU A 370 2.42 -1.34 6.80
C LEU A 370 2.68 -1.02 8.28
N ASN A 371 1.74 -0.35 8.94
CA ASN A 371 1.93 0.13 10.30
C ASN A 371 2.17 -1.01 11.30
N GLN A 372 1.53 -2.18 11.15
CA GLN A 372 1.83 -3.33 12.01
C GLN A 372 3.28 -3.80 11.87
N MET A 373 3.88 -3.68 10.66
CA MET A 373 5.27 -4.04 10.46
C MET A 373 6.22 -2.96 11.01
N TYR A 374 5.83 -1.68 10.91
CA TYR A 374 6.54 -0.60 11.61
C TYR A 374 6.48 -0.80 13.11
N SER A 375 5.29 -1.06 13.67
CA SER A 375 5.09 -1.37 15.08
C SER A 375 5.97 -2.51 15.57
N LEU A 376 6.01 -3.61 14.84
CA LEU A 376 6.86 -4.75 15.16
C LEU A 376 8.34 -4.35 15.19
N ALA A 377 8.82 -3.61 14.18
CA ALA A 377 10.19 -3.12 14.12
C ALA A 377 10.53 -2.16 15.28
N TYR A 378 9.53 -1.37 15.76
CA TYR A 378 9.67 -0.45 16.88
C TYR A 378 9.41 -1.08 18.26
N GLY A 379 9.22 -2.39 18.31
CA GLY A 379 8.96 -3.11 19.58
C GLY A 379 7.64 -2.70 20.23
N THR A 380 6.64 -2.40 19.45
CA THR A 380 5.29 -2.02 19.85
C THR A 380 4.32 -3.09 19.36
N PRO A 381 3.98 -4.11 20.19
CA PRO A 381 3.14 -5.23 19.75
C PRO A 381 1.82 -4.79 19.16
N PRO A 382 1.50 -5.17 17.90
CA PRO A 382 0.25 -4.79 17.27
C PRO A 382 -0.93 -5.63 17.79
N ILE A 383 -2.08 -4.97 17.88
CA ILE A 383 -3.39 -5.57 18.17
C ILE A 383 -4.22 -5.40 16.90
N VAL A 384 -4.45 -6.48 16.16
CA VAL A 384 -5.00 -6.41 14.81
C VAL A 384 -6.24 -7.27 14.63
N ARG A 385 -7.14 -6.84 13.74
CA ARG A 385 -8.12 -7.77 13.22
C ARG A 385 -7.44 -8.73 12.24
N LYS A 386 -7.78 -10.02 12.31
CA LYS A 386 -7.16 -11.08 11.53
C LYS A 386 -7.71 -11.09 10.09
N THR A 387 -7.14 -10.24 9.23
CA THR A 387 -7.51 -10.10 7.81
C THR A 387 -6.30 -9.72 6.97
N GLY A 388 -6.26 -10.17 5.73
CA GLY A 388 -5.22 -9.85 4.74
C GLY A 388 -3.82 -9.89 5.29
N GLY A 389 -3.03 -8.85 5.02
CA GLY A 389 -1.64 -8.77 5.47
C GLY A 389 -1.45 -8.68 6.98
N LEU A 390 -2.47 -8.28 7.74
CA LEU A 390 -2.41 -8.31 9.21
C LEU A 390 -2.33 -9.75 9.72
N ALA A 391 -3.11 -10.66 9.13
CA ALA A 391 -3.08 -12.08 9.46
C ALA A 391 -1.75 -12.75 9.06
N ASP A 392 -1.08 -12.23 8.02
CA ASP A 392 0.19 -12.79 7.51
C ASP A 392 1.42 -12.26 8.29
N SER A 393 1.30 -11.11 8.97
CA SER A 393 2.42 -10.43 9.63
C SER A 393 2.39 -10.46 11.16
N VAL A 394 1.22 -10.75 11.77
CA VAL A 394 1.06 -10.73 13.23
C VAL A 394 0.62 -12.09 13.73
N ALA A 395 1.49 -12.74 14.49
CA ALA A 395 1.17 -13.97 15.25
C ALA A 395 0.52 -13.58 16.59
N GLY A 396 -0.80 -13.69 16.68
CA GLY A 396 -1.55 -13.34 17.89
C GLY A 396 -1.22 -14.25 19.07
N PHE A 397 -0.94 -13.67 20.25
CA PHE A 397 -0.76 -14.39 21.49
C PHE A 397 -2.08 -14.96 21.99
N ASN A 398 -2.11 -16.26 22.31
CA ASN A 398 -3.28 -16.99 22.78
C ASN A 398 -3.11 -17.62 24.19
N GLY A 399 -2.06 -17.23 24.90
CA GLY A 399 -1.71 -17.81 26.22
C GLY A 399 -0.75 -19.01 26.19
N HIS A 400 -0.57 -19.66 25.03
CA HIS A 400 0.22 -20.90 24.91
C HIS A 400 1.33 -20.85 23.85
N ASN A 401 1.35 -19.86 22.97
CA ASN A 401 2.28 -19.75 21.83
C ASN A 401 3.34 -18.66 21.99
N LEU A 402 3.84 -18.46 23.20
CA LEU A 402 4.74 -17.34 23.55
C LEU A 402 5.98 -17.25 22.66
N ASP A 403 6.54 -18.37 22.23
CA ASP A 403 7.75 -18.38 21.40
C ASP A 403 7.52 -17.89 19.96
N LEU A 404 6.26 -17.86 19.51
CA LEU A 404 5.87 -17.43 18.15
C LEU A 404 5.12 -16.10 18.14
N ALA A 405 4.50 -15.73 19.28
CA ALA A 405 3.64 -14.57 19.36
C ALA A 405 4.41 -13.26 19.13
N THR A 406 3.86 -12.39 18.26
CA THR A 406 4.42 -11.07 17.96
C THR A 406 3.47 -9.93 18.31
N GLY A 407 2.22 -10.23 18.65
CA GLY A 407 1.18 -9.28 18.98
C GLY A 407 -0.11 -9.97 19.42
N PHE A 408 -1.24 -9.35 19.15
CA PHE A 408 -2.57 -9.87 19.51
C PHE A 408 -3.52 -9.78 18.31
N SER A 409 -4.49 -10.69 18.22
CA SER A 409 -5.42 -10.69 17.11
C SER A 409 -6.85 -11.07 17.52
N PHE A 410 -7.82 -10.53 16.81
CA PHE A 410 -9.24 -10.85 16.93
C PHE A 410 -9.87 -11.06 15.55
N ASP A 411 -10.99 -11.79 15.49
CA ASP A 411 -11.62 -12.18 14.23
C ASP A 411 -12.81 -11.26 13.86
N GLU A 412 -13.68 -10.97 14.82
CA GLU A 412 -14.92 -10.21 14.58
C GLU A 412 -14.66 -8.70 14.48
N ALA A 413 -15.13 -8.06 13.41
CA ALA A 413 -15.06 -6.61 13.25
C ALA A 413 -16.10 -5.90 14.14
N SER A 414 -15.91 -5.94 15.47
CA SER A 414 -16.79 -5.30 16.43
C SER A 414 -16.03 -4.54 17.52
N PRO A 415 -16.62 -3.45 18.08
CA PRO A 415 -16.00 -2.73 19.20
C PRO A 415 -15.77 -3.62 20.42
N HIS A 416 -16.66 -4.60 20.65
CA HIS A 416 -16.57 -5.53 21.75
C HIS A 416 -15.35 -6.48 21.63
N ALA A 417 -15.17 -7.12 20.45
CA ALA A 417 -14.04 -8.00 20.22
C ALA A 417 -12.70 -7.23 20.28
N LEU A 418 -12.68 -6.02 19.76
CA LEU A 418 -11.55 -5.11 19.86
C LEU A 418 -11.23 -4.80 21.33
N ALA A 419 -12.23 -4.35 22.11
CA ALA A 419 -12.05 -3.99 23.52
C ALA A 419 -11.55 -5.19 24.33
N ALA A 420 -12.16 -6.37 24.16
CA ALA A 420 -11.76 -7.59 24.84
C ALA A 420 -10.29 -7.94 24.56
N THR A 421 -9.83 -7.83 23.31
CA THR A 421 -8.45 -8.12 22.92
C THR A 421 -7.47 -7.09 23.46
N VAL A 422 -7.82 -5.81 23.47
CA VAL A 422 -7.00 -4.74 24.08
C VAL A 422 -6.87 -4.97 25.59
N LEU A 423 -7.94 -5.34 26.28
CA LEU A 423 -7.91 -5.63 27.72
C LEU A 423 -7.11 -6.90 28.03
N PHE A 424 -7.16 -7.91 27.18
CA PHE A 424 -6.29 -9.07 27.27
C PHE A 424 -4.80 -8.66 27.09
N ALA A 425 -4.51 -7.86 26.06
CA ALA A 425 -3.16 -7.32 25.86
C ALA A 425 -2.66 -6.50 27.07
N GLN A 426 -3.55 -5.67 27.67
CA GLN A 426 -3.22 -4.94 28.90
C GLN A 426 -2.91 -5.89 30.07
N SER A 427 -3.63 -6.99 30.25
CA SER A 427 -3.33 -7.96 31.28
C SER A 427 -1.93 -8.59 31.10
N VAL A 428 -1.57 -8.92 29.85
CA VAL A 428 -0.25 -9.43 29.48
C VAL A 428 0.84 -8.37 29.65
N PHE A 429 0.55 -7.09 29.39
CA PHE A 429 1.47 -5.97 29.57
C PHE A 429 2.01 -5.86 30.99
N PHE A 430 1.21 -6.18 31.98
CA PHE A 430 1.64 -6.21 33.38
C PHE A 430 2.49 -7.44 33.73
N HIS A 431 2.48 -8.49 32.90
CA HIS A 431 3.38 -9.64 32.99
C HIS A 431 4.64 -9.37 32.17
N ARG A 432 5.59 -8.62 32.73
CA ARG A 432 6.74 -8.04 32.02
C ARG A 432 7.56 -9.04 31.21
N GLU A 433 7.80 -10.24 31.74
CA GLU A 433 8.57 -11.27 31.04
C GLU A 433 7.86 -11.71 29.73
N THR A 434 6.57 -12.04 29.83
CA THR A 434 5.74 -12.41 28.67
C THR A 434 5.68 -11.28 27.65
N TRP A 435 5.46 -10.04 28.10
CA TRP A 435 5.41 -8.88 27.23
C TRP A 435 6.72 -8.66 26.48
N HIS A 436 7.85 -8.69 27.20
CA HIS A 436 9.17 -8.51 26.59
C HIS A 436 9.48 -9.62 25.58
N ARG A 437 9.02 -10.86 25.81
CA ARG A 437 9.20 -11.94 24.83
C ARG A 437 8.42 -11.67 23.55
N ILE A 438 7.16 -11.20 23.64
CA ILE A 438 6.35 -10.82 22.48
C ILE A 438 7.03 -9.67 21.71
N VAL A 439 7.52 -8.65 22.42
CA VAL A 439 8.28 -7.53 21.82
C VAL A 439 9.51 -8.03 21.09
N ALA A 440 10.31 -8.88 21.73
CA ALA A 440 11.53 -9.45 21.14
C ALA A 440 11.22 -10.28 19.88
N ASN A 441 10.19 -11.11 19.91
CA ASN A 441 9.76 -11.89 18.75
C ASN A 441 9.34 -10.99 17.60
N GLY A 442 8.62 -9.89 17.88
CA GLY A 442 8.20 -8.91 16.87
C GLY A 442 9.40 -8.22 16.21
N MET A 443 10.34 -7.71 17.01
CA MET A 443 11.53 -7.02 16.51
C MET A 443 12.49 -7.95 15.75
N ALA A 444 12.42 -9.26 15.96
CA ALA A 444 13.23 -10.25 15.25
C ALA A 444 12.67 -10.61 13.86
N GLN A 445 11.47 -10.14 13.50
CA GLN A 445 10.88 -10.41 12.18
C GLN A 445 11.61 -9.66 11.06
N ASP A 446 11.82 -10.34 9.95
CA ASP A 446 12.35 -9.71 8.74
C ASP A 446 11.19 -9.33 7.79
N PHE A 447 10.88 -8.05 7.75
CA PHE A 447 9.96 -7.42 6.80
C PHE A 447 10.70 -6.56 5.77
N SER A 448 11.95 -6.85 5.47
CA SER A 448 12.71 -6.12 4.46
C SER A 448 12.12 -6.31 3.05
N TRP A 449 12.29 -5.30 2.21
CA TRP A 449 11.97 -5.42 0.79
C TRP A 449 12.86 -6.43 0.06
N ASP A 450 14.04 -6.75 0.58
CA ASP A 450 14.90 -7.78 0.00
C ASP A 450 14.22 -9.15 0.00
N ARG A 451 13.60 -9.53 1.14
CA ARG A 451 12.81 -10.75 1.24
C ARG A 451 11.65 -10.79 0.24
N SER A 452 10.90 -9.68 0.13
CA SER A 452 9.78 -9.60 -0.82
C SER A 452 10.28 -9.63 -2.27
N ALA A 453 11.36 -8.92 -2.60
CA ALA A 453 11.96 -8.90 -3.93
C ALA A 453 12.37 -10.30 -4.40
N GLY A 454 12.94 -11.14 -3.52
CA GLY A 454 13.25 -12.53 -3.84
C GLY A 454 12.01 -13.36 -4.22
N GLN A 455 10.84 -13.07 -3.63
CA GLN A 455 9.57 -13.71 -4.04
C GLN A 455 9.08 -13.18 -5.39
N TYR A 456 9.25 -11.87 -5.67
CA TYR A 456 8.94 -11.29 -6.98
C TYR A 456 9.82 -11.87 -8.09
N GLU A 457 11.10 -12.16 -7.85
CA GLU A 457 11.97 -12.85 -8.83
C GLU A 457 11.38 -14.21 -9.24
N ALA A 458 10.87 -14.98 -8.29
CA ALA A 458 10.24 -16.27 -8.61
C ALA A 458 8.97 -16.08 -9.48
N VAL A 459 8.17 -15.05 -9.22
CA VAL A 459 7.00 -14.69 -10.05
C VAL A 459 7.43 -14.26 -11.46
N TYR A 460 8.46 -13.41 -11.57
CA TYR A 460 8.97 -12.98 -12.88
C TYR A 460 9.53 -14.14 -13.70
N ARG A 461 10.28 -15.03 -13.08
CA ARG A 461 10.75 -16.27 -13.75
C ARG A 461 9.56 -17.08 -14.24
N ARG A 462 8.55 -17.27 -13.41
CA ARG A 462 7.35 -18.02 -13.81
C ARG A 462 6.59 -17.34 -14.95
N ALA A 463 6.49 -16.01 -14.96
CA ALA A 463 5.89 -15.26 -16.06
C ALA A 463 6.65 -15.47 -17.38
N CYS A 464 7.99 -15.46 -17.35
CA CYS A 464 8.82 -15.77 -18.52
C CYS A 464 8.61 -17.21 -19.00
N GLU A 465 8.61 -18.19 -18.10
CA GLU A 465 8.34 -19.60 -18.44
C GLU A 465 7.00 -19.79 -19.16
N LEU A 466 5.94 -19.13 -18.68
CA LEU A 466 4.61 -19.18 -19.28
C LEU A 466 4.56 -18.63 -20.72
N ARG A 467 5.51 -17.75 -21.05
CA ARG A 467 5.70 -17.16 -22.39
C ARG A 467 6.77 -17.88 -23.23
N GLY A 468 7.44 -18.89 -22.67
CA GLY A 468 8.58 -19.53 -23.32
C GLY A 468 9.82 -18.65 -23.46
N LEU A 469 9.95 -17.63 -22.59
CA LEU A 469 11.08 -16.68 -22.62
C LEU A 469 12.18 -17.15 -21.66
N PRO A 470 13.45 -16.92 -21.99
CA PRO A 470 14.54 -17.16 -21.06
C PRO A 470 14.49 -16.14 -19.90
N TRP A 471 14.89 -16.59 -18.73
CA TRP A 471 15.03 -15.73 -17.54
C TRP A 471 16.42 -15.11 -17.48
#